data_f05dac4e94034c96a0e51fec3ef57ddf
#
_entry.id   f05dac4e94034c96a0e51fec3ef57ddf
#
_cell.length_a   1.000
_cell.length_b   1.000
_cell.length_c   1.000
_cell.angle_alpha   90.00
_cell.angle_beta   90.00
_cell.angle_gamma   90.00
#
_symmetry.space_group_name_H-M   'P 1'
#
loop_
_entity.id
_entity.type
_entity.pdbx_description
1 polymer ?
#
loop_
_entity_poly.entity_id
_entity_poly.type
_entity_poly.pdbx_seq_one_letter_code
_entity_poly.pdbx_strand_id
1 'polypeptide(L)'
;DLHLLSRRQRQMCIRDSTTQVKKEQVDMDLCHGVALDILPIEGYAPGNLARKWQVIEGKIFQLFCTQVIPTKERHGAFMHYLGTILLALAPTQKMRYRIWKQAENYITKFDIDSPRVDGITEMCAPQAILRKYPKKIFASAIEVPFENERLPIPVGYDTYLRMAFGDYMKLPPKEQQKGHHDAAFLDLDHPYEQYKGIHYCCKK
;
A
#
# COMPACT_ATOMS: atom_id res chain seq x y z
N ASP A 1 -3.41 22.16 3.24
CA ASP A 1 -4.03 20.98 2.66
C ASP A 1 -3.46 19.69 3.22
N LEU A 2 -3.77 19.45 4.51
CA LEU A 2 -3.40 18.22 5.24
C LEU A 2 -3.92 16.93 4.57
N HIS A 3 -5.00 17.02 3.79
CA HIS A 3 -5.56 15.88 3.06
C HIS A 3 -4.70 15.40 1.88
N LEU A 4 -3.89 16.25 1.27
CA LEU A 4 -2.99 15.87 0.18
C LEU A 4 -1.75 15.13 0.68
N LEU A 5 -1.24 15.50 1.84
CA LEU A 5 -0.10 14.86 2.48
C LEU A 5 -0.48 13.50 3.09
N SER A 6 -1.68 13.38 3.69
CA SER A 6 -2.13 12.13 4.33
C SER A 6 -2.41 10.99 3.34
N ARG A 7 -2.67 11.30 2.06
CA ARG A 7 -2.98 10.28 1.04
C ARG A 7 -1.79 9.82 0.21
N ARG A 8 -0.74 10.62 0.11
CA ARG A 8 0.58 10.18 -0.41
C ARG A 8 1.35 9.35 0.60
N GLN A 9 1.12 9.60 1.87
CA GLN A 9 1.63 8.83 2.98
C GLN A 9 0.45 8.11 3.63
N ARG A 10 0.03 6.99 3.07
CA ARG A 10 -0.68 5.96 3.84
C ARG A 10 0.27 5.26 4.82
N GLN A 11 1.49 5.74 4.91
CA GLN A 11 2.46 5.46 5.95
C GLN A 11 2.30 6.57 6.99
N MET A 12 1.67 6.29 8.10
CA MET A 12 1.76 7.16 9.26
C MET A 12 3.11 6.90 9.93
N CYS A 13 3.99 7.90 9.95
CA CYS A 13 5.14 7.88 10.83
C CYS A 13 4.64 7.89 12.26
N ILE A 14 4.70 6.73 12.92
CA ILE A 14 4.24 6.59 14.30
C ILE A 14 5.31 7.04 15.29
N ARG A 15 6.57 7.07 14.86
CA ARG A 15 7.69 7.48 15.70
C ARG A 15 8.59 8.46 14.96
N ASP A 16 8.35 9.75 15.18
CA ASP A 16 9.26 10.81 14.76
C ASP A 16 10.65 10.69 15.41
N SER A 17 10.75 9.93 16.50
CA SER A 17 11.99 9.63 17.25
C SER A 17 12.79 8.46 16.69
N THR A 18 12.50 7.99 15.49
CA THR A 18 13.20 6.86 14.86
C THR A 18 13.63 7.20 13.44
N THR A 19 14.59 6.46 12.92
CA THR A 19 15.12 6.64 11.57
C THR A 19 15.19 5.32 10.83
N GLN A 20 14.59 5.25 9.64
CA GLN A 20 14.76 4.16 8.67
C GLN A 20 14.92 4.73 7.26
N VAL A 21 16.15 4.87 6.81
CA VAL A 21 16.43 5.31 5.44
C VAL A 21 16.47 4.10 4.52
N LYS A 22 15.51 4.00 3.58
CA LYS A 22 15.52 2.95 2.56
C LYS A 22 16.54 3.27 1.48
N LYS A 23 17.25 2.26 0.94
CA LYS A 23 18.30 2.43 -0.09
C LYS A 23 17.83 3.23 -1.29
N GLU A 24 16.61 3.02 -1.75
CA GLU A 24 15.99 3.71 -2.89
C GLU A 24 15.54 5.14 -2.60
N GLN A 25 15.55 5.56 -1.34
CA GLN A 25 15.07 6.84 -0.85
C GLN A 25 16.17 7.75 -0.27
N VAL A 26 17.43 7.34 -0.36
CA VAL A 26 18.59 8.07 0.23
C VAL A 26 18.71 9.50 -0.30
N ASP A 27 18.34 9.74 -1.55
CA ASP A 27 18.41 11.07 -2.17
C ASP A 27 17.09 11.87 -2.06
N MET A 28 16.07 11.34 -1.35
CA MET A 28 14.75 11.95 -1.23
C MET A 28 14.58 12.67 0.11
N ASP A 29 14.05 13.89 0.06
CA ASP A 29 13.66 14.65 1.26
C ASP A 29 12.26 14.23 1.70
N LEU A 30 12.20 13.11 2.41
CA LEU A 30 10.99 12.49 2.91
C LEU A 30 11.09 12.32 4.43
N CYS A 31 9.96 11.97 5.05
CA CYS A 31 9.98 11.45 6.41
C CYS A 31 10.58 10.04 6.42
N HIS A 32 11.69 9.89 7.09
CA HIS A 32 12.43 8.63 7.25
C HIS A 32 12.21 7.98 8.63
N GLY A 33 11.17 8.35 9.36
CA GLY A 33 10.77 7.63 10.57
C GLY A 33 10.25 6.22 10.26
N VAL A 34 10.32 5.32 11.23
CA VAL A 34 9.69 4.00 11.10
C VAL A 34 8.18 4.19 10.98
N ALA A 35 7.60 3.64 9.92
CA ALA A 35 6.23 3.87 9.54
C ALA A 35 5.35 2.62 9.75
N LEU A 36 4.08 2.85 10.07
CA LEU A 36 3.02 1.86 10.01
C LEU A 36 2.23 2.03 8.72
N ASP A 37 2.07 0.96 7.95
CA ASP A 37 1.25 0.95 6.75
C ASP A 37 -0.23 0.75 7.13
N ILE A 38 -1.08 1.70 6.73
CA ILE A 38 -2.54 1.58 6.84
C ILE A 38 -3.09 1.23 5.46
N LEU A 39 -3.57 0.00 5.31
CA LEU A 39 -4.12 -0.51 4.06
C LEU A 39 -5.65 -0.42 4.12
N PRO A 40 -6.31 0.42 3.29
CA PRO A 40 -7.76 0.48 3.26
C PRO A 40 -8.33 -0.74 2.55
N ILE A 41 -9.48 -1.16 3.04
CA ILE A 41 -10.33 -2.15 2.40
C ILE A 41 -11.55 -1.46 1.78
N GLU A 42 -11.96 -1.94 0.61
CA GLU A 42 -13.04 -1.36 -0.17
C GLU A 42 -14.09 -2.43 -0.51
N GLY A 43 -15.33 -2.00 -0.75
CA GLY A 43 -16.36 -2.91 -1.23
C GLY A 43 -16.00 -3.51 -2.59
N TYR A 44 -16.19 -4.81 -2.75
CA TYR A 44 -16.04 -5.49 -4.03
C TYR A 44 -17.18 -5.12 -4.97
N ALA A 45 -16.86 -4.52 -6.11
CA ALA A 45 -17.88 -4.02 -7.05
C ALA A 45 -18.83 -5.14 -7.50
N PRO A 46 -20.15 -4.94 -7.43
CA PRO A 46 -21.12 -5.92 -7.88
C PRO A 46 -21.17 -6.00 -9.40
N GLY A 47 -21.23 -7.22 -9.91
CA GLY A 47 -21.32 -7.50 -11.34
C GLY A 47 -19.99 -7.39 -12.10
N ASN A 48 -19.87 -8.16 -13.17
CA ASN A 48 -18.61 -8.37 -13.89
C ASN A 48 -18.04 -7.08 -14.51
N LEU A 49 -18.90 -6.23 -15.08
CA LEU A 49 -18.45 -5.02 -15.76
C LEU A 49 -17.94 -3.96 -14.76
N ALA A 50 -18.71 -3.71 -13.69
CA ALA A 50 -18.30 -2.79 -12.64
C ALA A 50 -17.00 -3.26 -11.97
N ARG A 51 -16.85 -4.59 -11.80
CA ARG A 51 -15.63 -5.16 -11.24
C ARG A 51 -14.42 -4.99 -12.15
N LYS A 52 -14.56 -5.23 -13.46
CA LYS A 52 -13.47 -4.97 -14.42
C LYS A 52 -13.00 -3.52 -14.35
N TRP A 53 -13.93 -2.58 -14.33
CA TRP A 53 -13.61 -1.16 -14.18
C TRP A 53 -12.96 -0.85 -12.83
N GLN A 54 -13.43 -1.43 -11.73
CA GLN A 54 -12.81 -1.25 -10.42
C GLN A 54 -11.34 -1.72 -10.42
N VAL A 55 -11.03 -2.83 -11.07
CA VAL A 55 -9.65 -3.32 -11.20
C VAL A 55 -8.79 -2.37 -12.05
N ILE A 56 -9.33 -1.86 -13.17
CA ILE A 56 -8.62 -0.91 -14.03
C ILE A 56 -8.31 0.37 -13.24
N GLU A 57 -9.34 0.97 -12.62
CA GLU A 57 -9.19 2.19 -11.83
C GLU A 57 -8.24 1.98 -10.63
N GLY A 58 -8.29 0.81 -10.00
CA GLY A 58 -7.34 0.47 -8.92
C GLY A 58 -5.88 0.40 -9.41
N LYS A 59 -5.63 -0.12 -10.60
CA LYS A 59 -4.27 -0.09 -11.18
C LYS A 59 -3.82 1.32 -11.56
N ILE A 60 -4.74 2.14 -12.09
CA ILE A 60 -4.49 3.56 -12.35
C ILE A 60 -4.18 4.28 -11.03
N PHE A 61 -5.00 4.05 -9.99
CA PHE A 61 -4.76 4.59 -8.67
C PHE A 61 -3.36 4.25 -8.14
N GLN A 62 -2.95 2.97 -8.20
CA GLN A 62 -1.64 2.52 -7.75
C GLN A 62 -0.50 3.19 -8.55
N LEU A 63 -0.62 3.26 -9.88
CA LEU A 63 0.39 3.89 -10.75
C LEU A 63 0.59 5.38 -10.41
N PHE A 64 -0.50 6.12 -10.28
CA PHE A 64 -0.44 7.56 -9.99
C PHE A 64 -0.18 7.87 -8.50
N CYS A 65 -0.39 6.92 -7.60
CA CYS A 65 0.01 7.02 -6.20
C CYS A 65 1.53 6.91 -6.04
N THR A 66 2.14 5.89 -6.61
CA THR A 66 3.59 5.66 -6.51
C THR A 66 4.38 6.55 -7.46
N GLN A 67 3.81 6.86 -8.63
CA GLN A 67 4.46 7.58 -9.73
C GLN A 67 5.77 6.93 -10.22
N VAL A 68 5.90 5.63 -9.96
CA VAL A 68 7.05 4.81 -10.37
C VAL A 68 6.61 3.93 -11.53
N ILE A 69 7.43 3.92 -12.60
CA ILE A 69 7.19 3.07 -13.76
C ILE A 69 7.40 1.60 -13.35
N PRO A 70 6.42 0.71 -13.60
CA PRO A 70 6.60 -0.71 -13.33
C PRO A 70 7.81 -1.30 -14.05
N THR A 71 8.67 -2.02 -13.35
CA THR A 71 9.85 -2.66 -13.98
C THR A 71 9.43 -3.83 -14.86
N LYS A 72 10.18 -4.07 -15.96
CA LYS A 72 9.89 -5.14 -16.92
C LYS A 72 10.02 -6.53 -16.29
N GLU A 73 11.00 -6.68 -15.40
CA GLU A 73 11.31 -7.95 -14.73
C GLU A 73 10.18 -8.38 -13.79
N ARG A 74 9.54 -7.43 -13.14
CA ARG A 74 8.52 -7.70 -12.11
C ARG A 74 7.09 -7.68 -12.65
N HIS A 75 6.82 -6.86 -13.66
CA HIS A 75 5.46 -6.59 -14.14
C HIS A 75 5.25 -6.89 -15.62
N GLY A 76 6.32 -7.28 -16.34
CA GLY A 76 6.31 -7.54 -17.77
C GLY A 76 6.41 -6.27 -18.64
N ALA A 77 6.82 -6.46 -19.91
CA ALA A 77 7.06 -5.37 -20.84
C ALA A 77 5.79 -4.52 -21.11
N PHE A 78 4.63 -5.16 -21.23
CA PHE A 78 3.37 -4.47 -21.50
C PHE A 78 3.04 -3.45 -20.40
N MET A 79 3.10 -3.85 -19.13
CA MET A 79 2.82 -2.94 -18.00
C MET A 79 3.85 -1.83 -17.87
N HIS A 80 5.10 -2.10 -18.20
CA HIS A 80 6.16 -1.11 -18.24
C HIS A 80 5.86 0.01 -19.27
N TYR A 81 5.60 -0.37 -20.52
CA TYR A 81 5.30 0.60 -21.58
C TYR A 81 4.00 1.35 -21.34
N LEU A 82 2.95 0.64 -20.92
CA LEU A 82 1.67 1.27 -20.59
C LEU A 82 1.83 2.30 -19.46
N GLY A 83 2.53 1.96 -18.38
CA GLY A 83 2.82 2.89 -17.28
C GLY A 83 3.63 4.10 -17.73
N THR A 84 4.63 3.90 -18.58
CA THR A 84 5.43 4.98 -19.16
C THR A 84 4.55 5.95 -19.97
N ILE A 85 3.70 5.43 -20.85
CA ILE A 85 2.80 6.23 -21.68
C ILE A 85 1.80 7.01 -20.81
N LEU A 86 1.15 6.34 -19.85
CA LEU A 86 0.18 6.99 -18.98
C LEU A 86 0.78 8.11 -18.14
N LEU A 87 1.98 7.92 -17.60
CA LEU A 87 2.67 8.97 -16.85
C LEU A 87 3.15 10.11 -17.76
N ALA A 88 3.56 9.82 -18.99
CA ALA A 88 3.95 10.83 -19.98
C ALA A 88 2.75 11.69 -20.43
N LEU A 89 1.57 11.09 -20.59
CA LEU A 89 0.32 11.80 -20.92
C LEU A 89 -0.18 12.72 -19.79
N ALA A 90 0.33 12.55 -18.58
CA ALA A 90 0.04 13.38 -17.42
C ALA A 90 1.30 14.09 -16.90
N PRO A 91 1.86 15.07 -17.63
CA PRO A 91 3.16 15.67 -17.31
C PRO A 91 3.13 16.53 -16.05
N THR A 92 1.97 17.08 -15.67
CA THR A 92 1.85 17.98 -14.53
C THR A 92 1.34 17.28 -13.29
N GLN A 93 1.79 17.69 -12.11
CA GLN A 93 1.30 17.17 -10.82
C GLN A 93 -0.23 17.36 -10.67
N LYS A 94 -0.78 18.46 -11.20
CA LYS A 94 -2.21 18.72 -11.15
C LYS A 94 -3.02 17.71 -11.98
N MET A 95 -2.51 17.32 -13.17
CA MET A 95 -3.13 16.26 -13.98
C MET A 95 -3.05 14.90 -13.29
N ARG A 96 -1.88 14.54 -12.80
CA ARG A 96 -1.67 13.27 -12.05
C ARG A 96 -2.60 13.19 -10.85
N TYR A 97 -2.72 14.26 -10.09
CA TYR A 97 -3.64 14.33 -8.96
C TYR A 97 -5.10 14.14 -9.37
N ARG A 98 -5.54 14.77 -10.48
CA ARG A 98 -6.92 14.62 -10.96
C ARG A 98 -7.23 13.19 -11.36
N ILE A 99 -6.33 12.55 -12.12
CA ILE A 99 -6.49 11.15 -12.54
C ILE A 99 -6.53 10.25 -11.32
N TRP A 100 -5.58 10.40 -10.41
CA TRP A 100 -5.54 9.65 -9.17
C TRP A 100 -6.82 9.82 -8.34
N LYS A 101 -7.31 11.05 -8.21
CA LYS A 101 -8.54 11.36 -7.46
C LYS A 101 -9.79 10.77 -8.10
N GLN A 102 -9.85 10.78 -9.43
CA GLN A 102 -10.95 10.15 -10.17
C GLN A 102 -10.97 8.65 -9.97
N ALA A 103 -9.81 8.00 -10.07
CA ALA A 103 -9.65 6.57 -9.81
C ALA A 103 -10.06 6.23 -8.36
N GLU A 104 -9.60 7.01 -7.38
CA GLU A 104 -9.99 6.85 -5.97
C GLU A 104 -11.51 6.95 -5.79
N ASN A 105 -12.14 8.00 -6.35
CA ASN A 105 -13.59 8.17 -6.24
C ASN A 105 -14.38 7.00 -6.85
N TYR A 106 -13.84 6.37 -7.90
CA TYR A 106 -14.50 5.20 -8.49
C TYR A 106 -14.40 3.98 -7.60
N ILE A 107 -13.21 3.68 -7.07
CA ILE A 107 -12.99 2.49 -6.26
C ILE A 107 -13.69 2.56 -4.90
N THR A 108 -13.79 3.75 -4.32
CA THR A 108 -14.42 3.97 -3.00
C THR A 108 -15.94 4.13 -3.04
N LYS A 109 -16.56 4.17 -4.22
CA LYS A 109 -18.03 4.33 -4.34
C LYS A 109 -18.81 3.08 -3.92
N PHE A 110 -18.14 1.93 -3.81
CA PHE A 110 -18.77 0.67 -3.43
C PHE A 110 -18.73 0.52 -1.92
N ASP A 111 -19.76 1.02 -1.26
CA ASP A 111 -19.90 0.98 0.18
C ASP A 111 -19.96 -0.46 0.70
N ILE A 112 -19.09 -0.79 1.66
CA ILE A 112 -19.00 -2.11 2.29
C ILE A 112 -20.33 -2.50 2.94
N ASP A 113 -21.05 -1.54 3.50
CA ASP A 113 -22.30 -1.77 4.21
C ASP A 113 -23.51 -1.98 3.26
N SER A 114 -23.32 -1.63 1.98
CA SER A 114 -24.38 -1.84 0.98
C SER A 114 -24.76 -3.32 0.85
N PRO A 115 -26.07 -3.65 0.79
CA PRO A 115 -26.53 -5.02 0.56
C PRO A 115 -26.18 -5.56 -0.84
N ARG A 116 -25.85 -4.70 -1.79
CA ARG A 116 -25.40 -5.09 -3.13
C ARG A 116 -23.94 -5.51 -3.19
N VAL A 117 -23.16 -5.16 -2.17
CA VAL A 117 -21.74 -5.49 -2.03
C VAL A 117 -21.65 -6.75 -1.16
N ASP A 118 -21.23 -7.85 -1.75
CA ASP A 118 -21.17 -9.17 -1.11
C ASP A 118 -19.74 -9.59 -0.69
N GLY A 119 -18.78 -8.72 -0.87
CA GLY A 119 -17.37 -8.95 -0.51
C GLY A 119 -16.59 -7.66 -0.39
N ILE A 120 -15.35 -7.79 0.01
CA ILE A 120 -14.38 -6.71 0.10
C ILE A 120 -13.12 -7.03 -0.70
N THR A 121 -12.32 -6.01 -0.99
CA THR A 121 -11.04 -6.13 -1.69
C THR A 121 -10.06 -5.12 -1.15
N GLU A 122 -8.78 -5.35 -1.37
CA GLU A 122 -7.72 -4.40 -1.02
C GLU A 122 -7.21 -3.70 -2.28
N MET A 123 -7.13 -2.39 -2.26
CA MET A 123 -6.75 -1.60 -3.44
C MET A 123 -5.27 -1.23 -3.46
N CYS A 124 -4.56 -1.43 -2.38
CA CYS A 124 -3.19 -0.96 -2.24
C CYS A 124 -2.13 -1.89 -2.84
N ALA A 125 -2.45 -3.17 -3.05
CA ALA A 125 -1.52 -4.13 -3.62
C ALA A 125 -2.01 -4.67 -4.98
N PRO A 126 -1.14 -4.77 -6.01
CA PRO A 126 -1.52 -5.17 -7.37
C PRO A 126 -2.20 -6.54 -7.49
N GLN A 127 -1.85 -7.47 -6.60
CA GLN A 127 -2.47 -8.80 -6.57
C GLN A 127 -3.68 -8.87 -5.64
N ALA A 128 -3.67 -8.10 -4.55
CA ALA A 128 -4.75 -8.08 -3.58
C ALA A 128 -6.05 -7.50 -4.16
N ILE A 129 -5.94 -6.54 -5.07
CA ILE A 129 -7.09 -6.00 -5.80
C ILE A 129 -7.89 -7.06 -6.57
N LEU A 130 -7.27 -8.17 -6.96
CA LEU A 130 -7.94 -9.26 -7.70
C LEU A 130 -8.71 -10.21 -6.76
N ARG A 131 -8.43 -10.17 -5.46
CA ARG A 131 -9.06 -11.04 -4.46
C ARG A 131 -10.40 -10.49 -4.01
N LYS A 132 -11.30 -11.39 -3.69
CA LYS A 132 -12.59 -11.10 -3.07
C LYS A 132 -12.62 -11.78 -1.71
N TYR A 133 -12.60 -10.98 -0.65
CA TYR A 133 -12.70 -11.49 0.70
C TYR A 133 -14.16 -11.44 1.18
N PRO A 134 -14.65 -12.44 1.91
CA PRO A 134 -15.97 -12.38 2.56
C PRO A 134 -16.05 -11.22 3.57
N LYS A 135 -17.13 -10.45 3.55
CA LYS A 135 -17.35 -9.34 4.52
C LYS A 135 -17.25 -9.78 5.98
N LYS A 136 -17.69 -11.01 6.29
CA LYS A 136 -17.66 -11.56 7.65
C LYS A 136 -16.27 -11.63 8.28
N ILE A 137 -15.19 -11.58 7.47
CA ILE A 137 -13.81 -11.57 7.98
C ILE A 137 -13.58 -10.36 8.90
N PHE A 138 -14.16 -9.21 8.55
CA PHE A 138 -14.00 -7.95 9.26
C PHE A 138 -15.26 -7.51 10.01
N ALA A 139 -16.19 -8.45 10.29
CA ALA A 139 -17.46 -8.14 10.96
C ALA A 139 -17.26 -7.68 12.41
N SER A 140 -16.21 -8.13 13.07
CA SER A 140 -15.83 -7.72 14.42
C SER A 140 -14.32 -7.91 14.63
N ALA A 141 -13.82 -7.39 15.74
CA ALA A 141 -12.45 -7.59 16.19
C ALA A 141 -12.44 -8.51 17.43
N ILE A 142 -11.35 -9.25 17.58
CA ILE A 142 -11.01 -10.01 18.78
C ILE A 142 -9.66 -9.54 19.31
N GLU A 143 -9.54 -9.49 20.64
CA GLU A 143 -8.29 -9.13 21.29
C GLU A 143 -7.38 -10.35 21.39
N VAL A 144 -6.17 -10.22 20.86
CA VAL A 144 -5.13 -11.26 20.95
C VAL A 144 -3.89 -10.75 21.64
N PRO A 145 -3.16 -11.59 22.40
CA PRO A 145 -1.89 -11.19 22.97
C PRO A 145 -0.85 -11.00 21.86
N PHE A 146 -0.11 -9.91 21.97
CA PHE A 146 1.04 -9.60 21.11
C PHE A 146 2.13 -9.00 21.98
N GLU A 147 3.18 -9.79 22.25
CA GLU A 147 4.23 -9.45 23.22
C GLU A 147 3.65 -9.08 24.60
N ASN A 148 3.84 -7.85 25.04
CA ASN A 148 3.35 -7.34 26.35
C ASN A 148 1.99 -6.65 26.26
N GLU A 149 1.37 -6.60 25.07
CA GLU A 149 0.13 -5.89 24.80
C GLU A 149 -0.95 -6.82 24.27
N ARG A 150 -2.18 -6.30 24.19
CA ARG A 150 -3.28 -6.96 23.49
C ARG A 150 -3.69 -6.08 22.31
N LEU A 151 -3.78 -6.68 21.13
CA LEU A 151 -4.14 -5.96 19.91
C LEU A 151 -5.42 -6.54 19.30
N PRO A 152 -6.30 -5.65 18.78
CA PRO A 152 -7.49 -6.09 18.06
C PRO A 152 -7.10 -6.61 16.67
N ILE A 153 -7.55 -7.81 16.34
CA ILE A 153 -7.44 -8.37 14.99
C ILE A 153 -8.82 -8.74 14.47
N PRO A 154 -9.04 -8.80 13.13
CA PRO A 154 -10.32 -9.23 12.57
C PRO A 154 -10.71 -10.63 13.04
N VAL A 155 -11.99 -10.86 13.34
CA VAL A 155 -12.49 -12.18 13.77
C VAL A 155 -12.18 -13.28 12.76
N GLY A 156 -12.14 -12.96 11.48
CA GLY A 156 -11.82 -13.90 10.38
C GLY A 156 -10.36 -13.89 9.94
N TYR A 157 -9.42 -13.50 10.79
CA TYR A 157 -7.99 -13.34 10.47
C TYR A 157 -7.38 -14.58 9.80
N ASP A 158 -7.68 -15.78 10.27
CA ASP A 158 -7.14 -17.02 9.68
C ASP A 158 -7.59 -17.20 8.22
N THR A 159 -8.89 -16.97 7.96
CA THR A 159 -9.42 -17.00 6.58
C THR A 159 -8.75 -15.96 5.70
N TYR A 160 -8.57 -14.73 6.21
CA TYR A 160 -7.87 -13.67 5.50
C TYR A 160 -6.43 -14.06 5.15
N LEU A 161 -5.68 -14.51 6.14
CA LEU A 161 -4.28 -14.88 5.97
C LEU A 161 -4.10 -16.05 5.00
N ARG A 162 -4.97 -17.06 5.06
CA ARG A 162 -4.96 -18.19 4.10
C ARG A 162 -5.29 -17.73 2.68
N MET A 163 -6.23 -16.83 2.51
CA MET A 163 -6.57 -16.28 1.20
C MET A 163 -5.46 -15.37 0.65
N ALA A 164 -4.77 -14.63 1.51
CA ALA A 164 -3.71 -13.70 1.12
C ALA A 164 -2.36 -14.39 0.86
N PHE A 165 -1.97 -15.33 1.72
CA PHE A 165 -0.62 -15.89 1.79
C PHE A 165 -0.58 -17.43 1.68
N GLY A 166 -1.72 -18.10 1.59
CA GLY A 166 -1.79 -19.56 1.55
C GLY A 166 -1.54 -20.17 2.94
N ASP A 167 -0.66 -21.16 3.03
CA ASP A 167 -0.28 -21.78 4.31
C ASP A 167 0.73 -20.88 5.05
N TYR A 168 0.22 -19.77 5.62
CA TYR A 168 1.04 -18.76 6.27
C TYR A 168 1.76 -19.23 7.54
N MET A 169 1.32 -20.36 8.13
CA MET A 169 1.98 -20.98 9.28
C MET A 169 3.27 -21.73 8.89
N LYS A 170 3.43 -22.04 7.60
CA LYS A 170 4.61 -22.68 7.09
C LYS A 170 5.65 -21.64 6.69
N LEU A 171 6.82 -21.69 7.33
CA LEU A 171 7.93 -20.83 6.95
C LEU A 171 8.34 -21.08 5.50
N PRO A 172 8.61 -20.04 4.71
CA PRO A 172 9.13 -20.20 3.36
C PRO A 172 10.52 -20.84 3.39
N PRO A 173 11.00 -21.41 2.28
CA PRO A 173 12.35 -21.92 2.15
C PRO A 173 13.39 -20.86 2.57
N LYS A 174 14.53 -21.29 3.14
CA LYS A 174 15.58 -20.39 3.69
C LYS A 174 16.03 -19.34 2.68
N GLU A 175 16.08 -19.68 1.38
CA GLU A 175 16.46 -18.79 0.30
C GLU A 175 15.48 -17.62 0.10
N GLN A 176 14.22 -17.83 0.51
CA GLN A 176 13.14 -16.82 0.42
C GLN A 176 12.93 -16.02 1.71
N GLN A 177 13.61 -16.43 2.80
CA GLN A 177 13.56 -15.72 4.11
C GLN A 177 14.46 -14.47 4.08
N LYS A 178 14.27 -13.62 3.06
CA LYS A 178 15.00 -12.34 2.95
C LYS A 178 14.06 -11.21 3.34
N GLY A 179 14.55 -10.31 4.17
CA GLY A 179 13.82 -9.08 4.50
C GLY A 179 13.58 -8.24 3.24
N HIS A 180 12.37 -7.72 3.10
CA HIS A 180 12.01 -6.85 1.98
C HIS A 180 12.28 -5.35 2.26
N HIS A 181 12.72 -5.05 3.47
CA HIS A 181 13.04 -3.68 3.89
C HIS A 181 14.56 -3.49 3.86
N ASP A 182 15.09 -3.16 2.68
CA ASP A 182 16.49 -2.82 2.49
C ASP A 182 16.76 -1.42 3.07
N ALA A 183 16.99 -1.35 4.38
CA ALA A 183 17.45 -0.13 5.01
C ALA A 183 18.92 0.13 4.66
N ALA A 184 19.20 1.35 4.19
CA ALA A 184 20.58 1.84 4.07
C ALA A 184 21.11 2.28 5.44
N PHE A 185 20.21 2.78 6.29
CA PHE A 185 20.50 3.19 7.66
C PHE A 185 19.27 2.97 8.56
N LEU A 186 19.49 2.50 9.78
CA LEU A 186 18.44 2.26 10.78
C LEU A 186 18.93 2.74 12.15
N ASP A 187 18.14 3.59 12.80
CA ASP A 187 18.30 4.01 14.19
C ASP A 187 16.92 4.11 14.83
N LEU A 188 16.70 3.39 15.91
CA LEU A 188 15.42 3.33 16.60
C LEU A 188 15.30 4.30 17.78
N ASP A 189 16.38 5.00 18.10
CA ASP A 189 16.50 5.85 19.29
C ASP A 189 16.57 7.34 18.96
N HIS A 190 16.89 7.70 17.70
CA HIS A 190 17.05 9.08 17.29
C HIS A 190 16.19 9.45 16.08
N PRO A 191 15.66 10.69 16.04
CA PRO A 191 14.80 11.18 14.96
C PRO A 191 15.56 11.38 13.66
N TYR A 192 14.90 11.12 12.54
CA TYR A 192 15.49 11.11 11.21
C TYR A 192 16.02 12.47 10.77
N GLU A 193 15.48 13.57 11.29
CA GLU A 193 15.92 14.93 10.95
C GLU A 193 17.39 15.16 11.26
N GLN A 194 17.94 14.50 12.29
CA GLN A 194 19.35 14.61 12.68
C GLN A 194 20.29 14.04 11.62
N TYR A 195 19.79 13.18 10.76
CA TYR A 195 20.58 12.45 9.77
C TYR A 195 20.49 13.04 8.35
N LYS A 196 19.75 14.14 8.19
CA LYS A 196 19.68 14.86 6.89
C LYS A 196 21.04 15.46 6.53
N GLY A 197 21.50 15.16 5.32
CA GLY A 197 22.85 15.54 4.87
C GLY A 197 23.98 14.61 5.34
N ILE A 198 23.66 13.60 6.20
CA ILE A 198 24.61 12.61 6.71
C ILE A 198 24.32 11.23 6.13
N HIS A 199 23.09 10.73 6.28
CA HIS A 199 22.65 9.42 5.81
C HIS A 199 21.61 9.50 4.69
N TYR A 200 20.98 10.65 4.47
CA TYR A 200 20.08 10.90 3.34
C TYR A 200 20.20 12.38 2.89
N CYS A 201 19.79 12.66 1.67
CA CYS A 201 19.98 13.98 1.03
C CYS A 201 21.43 14.47 1.10
N CYS A 202 22.42 13.58 0.96
CA CYS A 202 23.84 13.90 1.05
C CYS A 202 24.39 14.59 -0.21
N LYS A 203 23.68 14.52 -1.33
CA LYS A 203 24.07 15.19 -2.57
C LYS A 203 23.56 16.63 -2.54
N LYS A 204 24.51 17.56 -2.74
CA LYS A 204 24.22 18.97 -3.01
C LYS A 204 23.77 19.17 -4.44
#